data_08b032b0a5d87fa8e400570b4af5a0b4
#
_entry.id   08b032b0a5d87fa8e400570b4af5a0b4
#
_cell.length_a   1.000
_cell.length_b   1.000
_cell.length_c   1.000
_cell.angle_alpha   90.00
_cell.angle_beta   90.00
_cell.angle_gamma   90.00
#
_symmetry.space_group_name_H-M   'P 1'
#
loop_
_entity.id
_entity.type
_entity.pdbx_description
1 polymer ?
#
loop_
_entity_poly.entity_id
_entity_poly.type
_entity_poly.pdbx_seq_one_letter_code
_entity_poly.pdbx_strand_id
1 'polypeptide(L)'
;MSSLNLIPFGKYRNTTFLDIHQKDRHYLQWLNTQPWFQIKFSEMHQSLILFLDDNKEKIVINHETIIIYTDGACKNNGSKKGNVSAGIGVHFSQNNHTQMNDISLKLTIDNPTNNKAELIAILFALQECHKQGIKENIVIYTDSQYSIDAITKWFDQWFKDGKLEQKKNVSFIHSIKTIMKLLNVSFIHVRSHTKKQDVHSLGNERADDLATRCL
;
A
#
# COMPACT_ATOMS: atom_id res chain seq x y z
N MET A 1 -32.69 5.25 24.25
CA MET A 1 -32.40 4.82 22.87
C MET A 1 -32.05 6.07 22.10
N SER A 2 -30.78 6.33 21.92
CA SER A 2 -30.26 7.54 21.30
C SER A 2 -30.74 7.64 19.86
N SER A 3 -31.31 8.82 19.52
CA SER A 3 -31.65 9.19 18.16
C SER A 3 -30.48 8.85 17.24
N LEU A 4 -30.77 8.02 16.27
CA LEU A 4 -29.89 7.55 15.21
C LEU A 4 -28.99 8.70 14.73
N ASN A 5 -27.69 8.55 14.87
CA ASN A 5 -26.67 9.47 14.36
C ASN A 5 -26.68 9.45 12.82
N LEU A 6 -27.73 10.02 12.24
CA LEU A 6 -27.89 10.15 10.79
C LEU A 6 -27.11 11.37 10.32
N ILE A 7 -26.22 11.19 9.34
CA ILE A 7 -25.50 12.30 8.73
C ILE A 7 -26.48 13.15 7.89
N PRO A 8 -26.63 14.47 8.16
CA PRO A 8 -27.62 15.29 7.46
C PRO A 8 -27.13 15.87 6.12
N PHE A 9 -25.91 15.49 5.66
CA PHE A 9 -25.26 16.10 4.49
C PHE A 9 -24.44 15.08 3.67
N GLY A 10 -24.02 15.50 2.48
CA GLY A 10 -23.03 14.82 1.64
C GLY A 10 -23.45 13.46 1.10
N LYS A 11 -22.46 12.67 0.72
CA LYS A 11 -22.58 11.34 0.08
C LYS A 11 -23.42 10.37 0.92
N TYR A 12 -23.36 10.48 2.25
CA TYR A 12 -24.03 9.58 3.19
C TYR A 12 -25.16 10.25 3.94
N ARG A 13 -25.87 11.21 3.28
CA ARG A 13 -27.03 11.86 3.87
C ARG A 13 -28.08 10.84 4.30
N ASN A 14 -28.63 11.01 5.51
CA ASN A 14 -29.62 10.13 6.13
C ASN A 14 -29.13 8.68 6.35
N THR A 15 -27.81 8.48 6.48
CA THR A 15 -27.20 7.17 6.78
C THR A 15 -26.61 7.20 8.19
N THR A 16 -26.70 6.10 8.93
CA THR A 16 -26.15 5.99 10.28
C THR A 16 -24.63 5.83 10.26
N PHE A 17 -23.95 6.17 11.36
CA PHE A 17 -22.52 5.90 11.51
C PHE A 17 -22.22 4.41 11.36
N LEU A 18 -23.08 3.52 11.85
CA LEU A 18 -22.90 2.08 11.74
C LEU A 18 -22.92 1.61 10.27
N ASP A 19 -23.91 2.05 9.50
CA ASP A 19 -24.02 1.68 8.09
C ASP A 19 -22.86 2.23 7.27
N ILE A 20 -22.40 3.45 7.58
CA ILE A 20 -21.24 4.05 6.92
C ILE A 20 -19.97 3.30 7.32
N HIS A 21 -19.82 2.94 8.59
CA HIS A 21 -18.67 2.19 9.08
C HIS A 21 -18.51 0.83 8.39
N GLN A 22 -19.63 0.17 8.08
CA GLN A 22 -19.64 -1.10 7.35
C GLN A 22 -19.29 -0.94 5.85
N LYS A 23 -19.66 0.19 5.25
CA LYS A 23 -19.53 0.42 3.79
C LYS A 23 -18.30 1.23 3.40
N ASP A 24 -17.93 2.23 4.22
CA ASP A 24 -16.86 3.19 3.93
C ASP A 24 -16.32 3.78 5.24
N ARG A 25 -15.62 2.98 5.98
CA ARG A 25 -15.06 3.36 7.28
C ARG A 25 -14.12 4.57 7.19
N HIS A 26 -13.37 4.70 6.08
CA HIS A 26 -12.45 5.82 5.88
C HIS A 26 -13.18 7.16 5.82
N TYR A 27 -14.43 7.17 5.37
CA TYR A 27 -15.24 8.39 5.38
C TYR A 27 -15.47 8.93 6.79
N LEU A 28 -15.78 8.07 7.77
CA LEU A 28 -15.98 8.50 9.16
C LEU A 28 -14.67 8.99 9.80
N GLN A 29 -13.55 8.34 9.50
CA GLN A 29 -12.24 8.79 9.97
C GLN A 29 -11.88 10.15 9.36
N TRP A 30 -12.07 10.32 8.05
CA TRP A 30 -11.90 11.60 7.38
C TRP A 30 -12.83 12.67 7.95
N LEU A 31 -14.11 12.36 8.16
CA LEU A 31 -15.10 13.30 8.69
C LEU A 31 -14.70 13.79 10.09
N ASN A 32 -14.17 12.91 10.94
CA ASN A 32 -13.67 13.25 12.27
C ASN A 32 -12.56 14.31 12.25
N THR A 33 -11.77 14.40 11.18
CA THR A 33 -10.68 15.37 11.05
C THR A 33 -11.10 16.70 10.42
N GLN A 34 -12.36 16.85 10.00
CA GLN A 34 -12.80 18.06 9.28
C GLN A 34 -13.16 19.20 10.23
N PRO A 35 -12.46 20.36 10.21
CA PRO A 35 -12.74 21.48 11.10
C PRO A 35 -14.17 22.01 10.96
N TRP A 36 -14.71 22.07 9.74
CA TRP A 36 -16.07 22.52 9.49
C TRP A 36 -17.12 21.61 10.16
N PHE A 37 -16.85 20.29 10.22
CA PHE A 37 -17.74 19.34 10.88
C PHE A 37 -17.67 19.46 12.40
N GLN A 38 -16.47 19.62 12.94
CA GLN A 38 -16.23 19.83 14.37
C GLN A 38 -16.95 21.09 14.90
N ILE A 39 -16.94 22.16 14.11
CA ILE A 39 -17.55 23.46 14.50
C ILE A 39 -19.08 23.46 14.27
N LYS A 40 -19.51 23.08 13.07
CA LYS A 40 -20.92 23.21 12.66
C LYS A 40 -21.80 22.10 13.23
N PHE A 41 -21.26 20.94 13.53
CA PHE A 41 -21.98 19.76 14.01
C PHE A 41 -21.31 19.18 15.27
N SER A 42 -21.01 20.05 16.24
CA SER A 42 -20.20 19.70 17.42
C SER A 42 -20.75 18.51 18.22
N GLU A 43 -22.06 18.44 18.45
CA GLU A 43 -22.70 17.31 19.15
C GLU A 43 -22.59 16.01 18.37
N MET A 44 -22.78 16.07 17.05
CA MET A 44 -22.63 14.92 16.17
C MET A 44 -21.17 14.49 16.08
N HIS A 45 -20.22 15.44 16.09
CA HIS A 45 -18.79 15.14 16.14
C HIS A 45 -18.41 14.44 17.44
N GLN A 46 -18.92 14.85 18.59
CA GLN A 46 -18.72 14.15 19.86
C GLN A 46 -19.31 12.73 19.81
N SER A 47 -20.52 12.59 19.26
CA SER A 47 -21.14 11.27 19.05
C SER A 47 -20.31 10.39 18.11
N LEU A 48 -19.69 10.98 17.08
CA LEU A 48 -18.78 10.25 16.16
C LEU A 48 -17.50 9.81 16.88
N ILE A 49 -16.92 10.66 17.73
CA ILE A 49 -15.75 10.29 18.54
C ILE A 49 -16.09 9.08 19.42
N LEU A 50 -17.18 9.13 20.17
CA LEU A 50 -17.62 8.01 21.02
C LEU A 50 -17.90 6.77 20.19
N PHE A 51 -18.59 6.91 19.05
CA PHE A 51 -18.82 5.79 18.14
C PHE A 51 -17.52 5.18 17.63
N LEU A 52 -16.54 6.00 17.24
CA LEU A 52 -15.24 5.52 16.79
C LEU A 52 -14.44 4.87 17.93
N ASP A 53 -14.54 5.38 19.16
CA ASP A 53 -13.91 4.80 20.34
C ASP A 53 -14.57 3.46 20.74
N ASP A 54 -15.88 3.36 20.80
CA ASP A 54 -16.62 2.12 21.06
C ASP A 54 -16.41 1.07 19.98
N ASN A 55 -16.11 1.51 18.76
CA ASN A 55 -15.80 0.63 17.65
C ASN A 55 -14.29 0.52 17.38
N LYS A 56 -13.42 1.19 18.15
CA LYS A 56 -11.97 0.94 18.17
C LYS A 56 -11.66 -0.47 18.73
N GLU A 57 -12.39 -0.94 19.71
CA GLU A 57 -12.17 -2.29 20.25
C GLU A 57 -12.72 -3.39 19.33
N LYS A 58 -13.66 -3.05 18.43
CA LYS A 58 -14.03 -3.90 17.29
C LYS A 58 -13.13 -3.66 16.07
N ILE A 59 -12.23 -2.70 16.12
CA ILE A 59 -10.95 -2.82 15.48
C ILE A 59 -10.18 -3.83 16.36
N VAL A 60 -10.47 -5.08 16.19
CA VAL A 60 -9.40 -6.00 16.01
C VAL A 60 -8.49 -5.28 15.02
N ILE A 61 -7.45 -4.57 15.52
CA ILE A 61 -6.20 -4.50 14.77
C ILE A 61 -6.04 -5.97 14.46
N ASN A 62 -6.43 -6.32 13.25
CA ASN A 62 -6.26 -7.68 12.85
C ASN A 62 -4.74 -7.82 12.93
N HIS A 63 -4.24 -8.43 14.02
CA HIS A 63 -2.83 -8.75 14.17
C HIS A 63 -2.38 -9.66 13.03
N GLU A 64 -3.28 -9.93 12.12
CA GLU A 64 -3.23 -10.72 10.93
C GLU A 64 -2.95 -9.91 9.66
N THR A 65 -2.67 -8.63 9.68
CA THR A 65 -2.34 -7.87 8.47
C THR A 65 -0.95 -7.30 8.54
N ILE A 66 -0.08 -7.76 7.66
CA ILE A 66 1.27 -7.23 7.49
C ILE A 66 1.22 -6.07 6.49
N ILE A 67 1.63 -4.89 6.93
CA ILE A 67 1.68 -3.68 6.10
C ILE A 67 3.12 -3.48 5.63
N ILE A 68 3.30 -3.35 4.33
CA ILE A 68 4.61 -3.20 3.68
C ILE A 68 4.53 -2.03 2.69
N TYR A 69 5.61 -1.26 2.62
CA TYR A 69 5.79 -0.21 1.61
C TYR A 69 6.99 -0.57 0.75
N THR A 70 6.84 -0.43 -0.57
CA THR A 70 7.89 -0.78 -1.53
C THR A 70 8.13 0.35 -2.52
N ASP A 71 9.39 0.59 -2.83
CA ASP A 71 9.82 1.55 -3.83
C ASP A 71 11.05 1.05 -4.59
N GLY A 72 11.21 1.51 -5.83
CA GLY A 72 12.32 1.18 -6.70
C GLY A 72 12.90 2.41 -7.36
N ALA A 73 14.16 2.72 -7.06
CA ALA A 73 14.87 3.86 -7.63
C ALA A 73 15.85 3.45 -8.74
N CYS A 74 15.98 4.29 -9.77
CA CYS A 74 16.97 4.10 -10.82
C CYS A 74 17.59 5.43 -11.24
N LYS A 75 18.87 5.64 -10.91
CA LYS A 75 19.65 6.79 -11.39
C LYS A 75 19.97 6.65 -12.87
N ASN A 76 19.89 7.75 -13.60
CA ASN A 76 20.15 7.83 -15.05
C ASN A 76 19.26 6.88 -15.87
N ASN A 77 18.03 6.63 -15.41
CA ASN A 77 17.03 5.83 -16.12
C ASN A 77 16.84 6.29 -17.55
N GLY A 78 17.05 5.40 -18.54
CA GLY A 78 16.96 5.71 -19.97
C GLY A 78 18.18 6.40 -20.58
N SER A 79 19.23 6.69 -19.83
CA SER A 79 20.45 7.29 -20.34
C SER A 79 21.28 6.28 -21.15
N LYS A 80 21.72 6.69 -22.34
CA LYS A 80 22.65 5.91 -23.18
C LYS A 80 24.13 6.14 -22.82
N LYS A 81 24.44 7.15 -21.99
CA LYS A 81 25.82 7.62 -21.75
C LYS A 81 26.27 7.62 -20.29
N GLY A 82 25.49 7.11 -19.37
CA GLY A 82 25.82 7.12 -17.95
C GLY A 82 25.76 5.73 -17.33
N ASN A 83 26.50 5.53 -16.23
CA ASN A 83 26.34 4.34 -15.41
C ASN A 83 24.94 4.37 -14.80
N VAL A 84 24.06 3.49 -15.28
CA VAL A 84 22.73 3.32 -14.74
C VAL A 84 22.86 2.45 -13.49
N SER A 85 22.31 2.91 -12.38
CA SER A 85 22.26 2.15 -11.13
C SER A 85 20.84 2.12 -10.60
N ALA A 86 20.44 1.00 -10.04
CA ALA A 86 19.13 0.84 -9.45
C ALA A 86 19.22 0.29 -8.02
N GLY A 87 18.24 0.63 -7.21
CA GLY A 87 18.10 0.18 -5.84
C GLY A 87 16.66 -0.11 -5.50
N ILE A 88 16.45 -0.85 -4.43
CA ILE A 88 15.14 -1.15 -3.89
C ILE A 88 15.06 -0.73 -2.42
N GLY A 89 13.87 -0.31 -2.03
CA GLY A 89 13.49 -0.07 -0.65
C GLY A 89 12.25 -0.86 -0.28
N VAL A 90 12.31 -1.56 0.85
CA VAL A 90 11.17 -2.21 1.46
C VAL A 90 11.11 -1.79 2.92
N HIS A 91 10.01 -1.17 3.30
CA HIS A 91 9.74 -0.80 4.67
C HIS A 91 8.61 -1.67 5.24
N PHE A 92 8.92 -2.42 6.29
CA PHE A 92 7.93 -3.18 7.05
C PHE A 92 7.41 -2.30 8.18
N SER A 93 6.10 -2.00 8.17
CA SER A 93 5.51 -1.14 9.19
C SER A 93 5.79 -1.66 10.60
N GLN A 94 6.16 -0.75 11.51
CA GLN A 94 6.38 -1.09 12.92
C GLN A 94 5.12 -1.59 13.64
N ASN A 95 3.94 -1.38 13.05
CA ASN A 95 2.69 -1.91 13.56
C ASN A 95 2.49 -3.41 13.27
N ASN A 96 3.41 -4.02 12.50
CA ASN A 96 3.42 -5.45 12.30
C ASN A 96 3.85 -6.15 13.60
N HIS A 97 3.17 -7.22 13.96
CA HIS A 97 3.54 -8.05 15.12
C HIS A 97 4.81 -8.89 14.87
N THR A 98 5.21 -9.05 13.63
CA THR A 98 6.46 -9.70 13.22
C THR A 98 7.56 -8.66 13.06
N GLN A 99 8.69 -8.89 13.73
CA GLN A 99 9.87 -8.02 13.58
C GLN A 99 10.60 -8.35 12.28
N MET A 100 10.19 -7.71 11.18
CA MET A 100 10.93 -7.76 9.92
C MET A 100 11.75 -6.48 9.74
N ASN A 101 12.99 -6.64 9.29
CA ASN A 101 13.88 -5.50 9.07
C ASN A 101 13.64 -4.87 7.70
N ASP A 102 13.72 -3.55 7.64
CA ASP A 102 13.73 -2.81 6.37
C ASP A 102 14.83 -3.33 5.43
N ILE A 103 14.54 -3.32 4.12
CA ILE A 103 15.49 -3.70 3.09
C ILE A 103 15.89 -2.46 2.29
N SER A 104 17.19 -2.25 2.14
CA SER A 104 17.78 -1.26 1.25
C SER A 104 18.91 -1.95 0.50
N LEU A 105 18.73 -2.17 -0.81
CA LEU A 105 19.65 -3.00 -1.59
C LEU A 105 19.91 -2.38 -2.95
N LYS A 106 21.19 -2.19 -3.28
CA LYS A 106 21.63 -1.86 -4.64
C LYS A 106 21.49 -3.08 -5.55
N LEU A 107 20.88 -2.89 -6.71
CA LEU A 107 20.65 -3.97 -7.67
C LEU A 107 21.84 -4.13 -8.63
N THR A 108 22.26 -5.36 -8.84
CA THR A 108 23.20 -5.76 -9.89
C THR A 108 22.42 -6.53 -10.94
N ILE A 109 21.81 -5.82 -11.88
CA ILE A 109 20.96 -6.39 -12.94
C ILE A 109 21.27 -5.74 -14.30
N ASP A 110 21.02 -6.47 -15.37
CA ASP A 110 21.16 -5.95 -16.73
C ASP A 110 20.06 -4.94 -17.07
N ASN A 111 20.46 -3.83 -17.71
CA ASN A 111 19.54 -2.79 -18.16
C ASN A 111 18.52 -2.37 -17.08
N PRO A 112 19.01 -1.84 -15.94
CA PRO A 112 18.14 -1.42 -14.86
C PRO A 112 17.20 -0.29 -15.30
N THR A 113 15.98 -0.31 -14.80
CA THR A 113 14.96 0.73 -15.01
C THR A 113 14.13 0.90 -13.73
N ASN A 114 13.47 2.03 -13.56
CA ASN A 114 12.55 2.22 -12.43
C ASN A 114 11.53 1.07 -12.34
N ASN A 115 10.85 0.73 -13.43
CA ASN A 115 9.85 -0.34 -13.41
C ASN A 115 10.43 -1.71 -13.01
N LYS A 116 11.67 -2.00 -13.35
CA LYS A 116 12.34 -3.24 -12.86
C LYS A 116 12.59 -3.16 -11.36
N ALA A 117 13.13 -2.04 -10.89
CA ALA A 117 13.43 -1.85 -9.48
C ALA A 117 12.16 -1.96 -8.63
N GLU A 118 11.05 -1.34 -9.05
CA GLU A 118 9.74 -1.44 -8.40
C GLU A 118 9.24 -2.89 -8.28
N LEU A 119 9.26 -3.64 -9.38
CA LEU A 119 8.85 -5.05 -9.37
C LEU A 119 9.77 -5.90 -8.48
N ILE A 120 11.06 -5.61 -8.48
CA ILE A 120 12.03 -6.33 -7.64
C ILE A 120 11.80 -6.00 -6.16
N ALA A 121 11.48 -4.76 -5.81
CA ALA A 121 11.15 -4.38 -4.44
C ALA A 121 9.95 -5.18 -3.91
N ILE A 122 8.87 -5.29 -4.71
CA ILE A 122 7.71 -6.13 -4.40
C ILE A 122 8.10 -7.60 -4.26
N LEU A 123 8.92 -8.12 -5.17
CA LEU A 123 9.37 -9.52 -5.13
C LEU A 123 10.14 -9.81 -3.83
N PHE A 124 11.07 -8.94 -3.44
CA PHE A 124 11.84 -9.09 -2.20
C PHE A 124 10.96 -9.03 -0.97
N ALA A 125 9.99 -8.11 -0.93
CA ALA A 125 9.02 -8.03 0.16
C ALA A 125 8.26 -9.36 0.33
N LEU A 126 7.76 -9.92 -0.75
CA LEU A 126 7.02 -11.19 -0.73
C LEU A 126 7.92 -12.40 -0.40
N GLN A 127 9.16 -12.42 -0.89
CA GLN A 127 10.14 -13.46 -0.56
C GLN A 127 10.44 -13.46 0.94
N GLU A 128 10.62 -12.29 1.54
CA GLU A 128 10.87 -12.20 2.99
C GLU A 128 9.65 -12.68 3.78
N CYS A 129 8.43 -12.26 3.40
CA CYS A 129 7.20 -12.77 4.03
C CYS A 129 7.10 -14.30 3.93
N HIS A 130 7.37 -14.87 2.78
CA HIS A 130 7.33 -16.31 2.58
C HIS A 130 8.39 -17.05 3.44
N LYS A 131 9.60 -16.52 3.48
CA LYS A 131 10.71 -17.04 4.29
C LYS A 131 10.39 -17.02 5.79
N GLN A 132 9.70 -15.98 6.26
CA GLN A 132 9.25 -15.85 7.65
C GLN A 132 8.00 -16.69 7.95
N GLY A 133 7.44 -17.38 6.97
CA GLY A 133 6.28 -18.24 7.13
C GLY A 133 4.97 -17.46 7.40
N ILE A 134 4.89 -16.22 6.94
CA ILE A 134 3.71 -15.35 7.12
C ILE A 134 2.46 -16.03 6.55
N LYS A 135 1.39 -16.09 7.36
CA LYS A 135 0.07 -16.62 6.99
C LYS A 135 -1.00 -15.55 6.97
N GLU A 136 -0.68 -14.40 7.51
CA GLU A 136 -1.53 -13.24 7.63
C GLU A 136 -1.79 -12.59 6.26
N ASN A 137 -2.80 -11.72 6.21
CA ASN A 137 -3.02 -10.88 5.05
C ASN A 137 -1.86 -9.90 4.87
N ILE A 138 -1.35 -9.78 3.66
CA ILE A 138 -0.30 -8.83 3.32
C ILE A 138 -0.91 -7.71 2.48
N VAL A 139 -0.68 -6.46 2.90
CA VAL A 139 -1.04 -5.27 2.14
C VAL A 139 0.24 -4.56 1.72
N ILE A 140 0.51 -4.53 0.42
CA ILE A 140 1.64 -3.79 -0.13
C ILE A 140 1.16 -2.44 -0.64
N TYR A 141 1.74 -1.38 -0.09
CA TYR A 141 1.61 -0.01 -0.54
C TYR A 141 2.78 0.34 -1.46
N THR A 142 2.49 0.83 -2.65
CA THR A 142 3.49 1.28 -3.63
C THR A 142 2.95 2.44 -4.45
N ASP A 143 3.80 3.34 -4.91
CA ASP A 143 3.41 4.41 -5.84
C ASP A 143 3.53 3.99 -7.32
N SER A 144 3.99 2.75 -7.57
CA SER A 144 4.08 2.18 -8.92
C SER A 144 2.75 1.61 -9.40
N GLN A 145 1.89 2.44 -9.99
CA GLN A 145 0.67 1.96 -10.64
C GLN A 145 0.96 0.93 -11.74
N TYR A 146 2.12 1.09 -12.42
CA TYR A 146 2.60 0.12 -13.41
C TYR A 146 2.74 -1.28 -12.79
N SER A 147 3.39 -1.40 -11.64
CA SER A 147 3.61 -2.68 -10.98
C SER A 147 2.28 -3.31 -10.56
N ILE A 148 1.38 -2.54 -9.97
CA ILE A 148 0.05 -3.03 -9.59
C ILE A 148 -0.71 -3.56 -10.80
N ASP A 149 -0.82 -2.78 -11.88
CA ASP A 149 -1.57 -3.18 -13.07
C ASP A 149 -0.92 -4.37 -13.79
N ALA A 150 0.42 -4.40 -13.86
CA ALA A 150 1.15 -5.50 -14.46
C ALA A 150 0.91 -6.83 -13.74
N ILE A 151 0.90 -6.81 -12.40
CA ILE A 151 0.70 -8.00 -11.56
C ILE A 151 -0.77 -8.42 -11.55
N THR A 152 -1.70 -7.47 -11.37
CA THR A 152 -3.10 -7.79 -11.05
C THR A 152 -4.02 -7.87 -12.27
N LYS A 153 -3.64 -7.24 -13.39
CA LYS A 153 -4.50 -7.12 -14.58
C LYS A 153 -3.82 -7.63 -15.84
N TRP A 154 -2.65 -7.08 -16.17
CA TRP A 154 -2.09 -7.27 -17.52
C TRP A 154 -1.48 -8.65 -17.72
N PHE A 155 -0.80 -9.22 -16.73
CA PHE A 155 -0.15 -10.51 -16.86
C PHE A 155 -1.13 -11.61 -17.27
N ASP A 156 -2.28 -11.69 -16.62
CA ASP A 156 -3.29 -12.71 -16.91
C ASP A 156 -3.91 -12.52 -18.31
N GLN A 157 -4.06 -11.25 -18.73
CA GLN A 157 -4.52 -10.95 -20.08
C GLN A 157 -3.46 -11.32 -21.13
N TRP A 158 -2.19 -10.98 -20.90
CA TRP A 158 -1.11 -11.33 -21.80
C TRP A 158 -0.91 -12.84 -21.93
N PHE A 159 -1.11 -13.57 -20.84
CA PHE A 159 -1.08 -15.03 -20.84
C PHE A 159 -2.19 -15.62 -21.72
N LYS A 160 -3.43 -15.16 -21.53
CA LYS A 160 -4.58 -15.57 -22.35
C LYS A 160 -4.40 -15.26 -23.83
N ASP A 161 -3.79 -14.13 -24.14
CA ASP A 161 -3.55 -13.68 -25.52
C ASP A 161 -2.32 -14.34 -26.17
N GLY A 162 -1.54 -15.17 -25.46
CA GLY A 162 -0.29 -15.76 -25.95
C GLY A 162 0.81 -14.73 -26.23
N LYS A 163 0.81 -13.59 -25.51
CA LYS A 163 1.69 -12.43 -25.78
C LYS A 163 2.76 -12.22 -24.71
N LEU A 164 2.96 -13.13 -23.76
CA LEU A 164 3.91 -12.94 -22.65
C LEU A 164 5.33 -12.65 -23.13
N GLU A 165 5.83 -13.40 -24.11
CA GLU A 165 7.22 -13.27 -24.62
C GLU A 165 7.52 -11.88 -25.23
N GLN A 166 6.47 -11.16 -25.66
CA GLN A 166 6.58 -9.83 -26.24
C GLN A 166 6.60 -8.73 -25.19
N LYS A 167 6.37 -9.06 -23.92
CA LYS A 167 6.21 -8.07 -22.83
C LYS A 167 7.47 -7.96 -22.01
N LYS A 168 7.76 -6.73 -21.56
CA LYS A 168 8.90 -6.46 -20.68
C LYS A 168 8.61 -6.92 -19.26
N ASN A 169 9.66 -7.28 -18.53
CA ASN A 169 9.62 -7.59 -17.09
C ASN A 169 8.77 -8.82 -16.70
N VAL A 170 8.37 -9.65 -17.67
CA VAL A 170 7.49 -10.80 -17.46
C VAL A 170 8.07 -11.79 -16.43
N SER A 171 9.39 -12.00 -16.43
CA SER A 171 10.05 -12.90 -15.48
C SER A 171 9.83 -12.48 -14.02
N PHE A 172 9.96 -11.19 -13.71
CA PHE A 172 9.70 -10.66 -12.37
C PHE A 172 8.24 -10.78 -11.99
N ILE A 173 7.32 -10.40 -12.91
CA ILE A 173 5.88 -10.51 -12.68
C ILE A 173 5.47 -11.96 -12.45
N HIS A 174 6.01 -12.90 -13.22
CA HIS A 174 5.74 -14.32 -13.06
C HIS A 174 6.23 -14.83 -11.68
N SER A 175 7.43 -14.43 -11.25
CA SER A 175 7.96 -14.78 -9.94
C SER A 175 7.08 -14.24 -8.81
N ILE A 176 6.64 -12.98 -8.90
CA ILE A 176 5.71 -12.37 -7.95
C ILE A 176 4.39 -13.18 -7.89
N LYS A 177 3.77 -13.45 -9.04
CA LYS A 177 2.52 -14.22 -9.09
C LYS A 177 2.67 -15.64 -8.55
N THR A 178 3.84 -16.24 -8.71
CA THR A 178 4.13 -17.57 -8.15
C THR A 178 4.14 -17.55 -6.62
N ILE A 179 4.79 -16.57 -6.01
CA ILE A 179 4.80 -16.40 -4.54
C ILE A 179 3.42 -16.03 -4.02
N MET A 180 2.68 -15.18 -4.73
CA MET A 180 1.32 -14.79 -4.36
C MET A 180 0.33 -15.97 -4.28
N LYS A 181 0.61 -17.11 -4.93
CA LYS A 181 -0.20 -18.33 -4.74
C LYS A 181 -0.05 -18.94 -3.34
N LEU A 182 1.00 -18.60 -2.62
CA LEU A 182 1.35 -19.11 -1.30
C LEU A 182 1.01 -18.13 -0.17
N LEU A 183 0.70 -16.88 -0.53
CA LEU A 183 0.47 -15.75 0.38
C LEU A 183 -0.86 -15.07 0.04
N ASN A 184 -1.51 -14.49 1.05
CA ASN A 184 -2.70 -13.66 0.82
C ASN A 184 -2.28 -12.19 0.67
N VAL A 185 -2.18 -11.71 -0.57
CA VAL A 185 -1.58 -10.41 -0.91
C VAL A 185 -2.58 -9.50 -1.60
N SER A 186 -2.64 -8.26 -1.16
CA SER A 186 -3.33 -7.16 -1.82
C SER A 186 -2.40 -5.96 -2.03
N PHE A 187 -2.73 -5.11 -3.01
CA PHE A 187 -1.96 -3.93 -3.35
C PHE A 187 -2.81 -2.67 -3.21
N ILE A 188 -2.20 -1.62 -2.69
CA ILE A 188 -2.81 -0.29 -2.60
C ILE A 188 -1.84 0.73 -3.19
N HIS A 189 -2.33 1.50 -4.16
CA HIS A 189 -1.57 2.61 -4.72
C HIS A 189 -1.54 3.78 -3.75
N VAL A 190 -0.36 4.30 -3.47
CA VAL A 190 -0.14 5.57 -2.75
C VAL A 190 0.41 6.62 -3.70
N ARG A 191 0.20 7.89 -3.39
CA ARG A 191 0.83 8.98 -4.16
C ARG A 191 2.17 9.32 -3.54
N SER A 192 3.23 9.33 -4.35
CA SER A 192 4.56 9.78 -3.93
C SER A 192 4.59 11.29 -3.66
N HIS A 193 5.54 11.72 -2.83
CA HIS A 193 5.92 13.12 -2.57
C HIS A 193 4.76 14.06 -2.20
N THR A 194 3.74 13.57 -1.50
CA THR A 194 2.55 14.36 -1.13
C THR A 194 2.80 15.38 -0.03
N LYS A 195 3.95 15.29 0.70
CA LYS A 195 4.26 16.06 1.92
C LYS A 195 3.21 15.93 3.03
N LYS A 196 2.36 14.92 2.95
CA LYS A 196 1.36 14.62 3.98
C LYS A 196 2.01 13.85 5.12
N GLN A 197 1.51 14.10 6.34
CA GLN A 197 1.99 13.43 7.57
C GLN A 197 1.11 12.23 7.96
N ASP A 198 0.37 11.65 7.01
CA ASP A 198 -0.37 10.42 7.28
C ASP A 198 0.55 9.19 7.19
N VAL A 199 0.14 8.12 7.87
CA VAL A 199 0.96 6.92 8.05
C VAL A 199 1.39 6.29 6.72
N HIS A 200 0.55 6.36 5.67
CA HIS A 200 0.86 5.73 4.39
C HIS A 200 1.80 6.59 3.54
N SER A 201 1.67 7.93 3.62
CA SER A 201 2.62 8.85 3.00
C SER A 201 4.01 8.72 3.62
N LEU A 202 4.10 8.66 4.95
CA LEU A 202 5.38 8.48 5.67
C LEU A 202 6.00 7.10 5.41
N GLY A 203 5.18 6.05 5.35
CA GLY A 203 5.66 4.71 5.02
C GLY A 203 6.24 4.62 3.61
N ASN A 204 5.58 5.25 2.62
CA ASN A 204 6.08 5.31 1.26
C ASN A 204 7.36 6.16 1.14
N GLU A 205 7.42 7.30 1.82
CA GLU A 205 8.63 8.13 1.89
C GLU A 205 9.82 7.35 2.49
N ARG A 206 9.56 6.50 3.50
CA ARG A 206 10.58 5.62 4.06
C ARG A 206 11.09 4.59 3.06
N ALA A 207 10.20 4.00 2.24
CA ALA A 207 10.60 3.06 1.18
C ALA A 207 11.43 3.75 0.09
N ASP A 208 11.04 4.97 -0.35
CA ASP A 208 11.81 5.80 -1.29
C ASP A 208 13.23 6.11 -0.74
N ASP A 209 13.33 6.53 0.52
CA ASP A 209 14.62 6.79 1.19
C ASP A 209 15.51 5.53 1.21
N LEU A 210 14.92 4.36 1.47
CA LEU A 210 15.62 3.07 1.42
C LEU A 210 16.10 2.72 0.01
N ALA A 211 15.29 2.99 -1.03
CA ALA A 211 15.63 2.70 -2.43
C ALA A 211 16.72 3.63 -2.97
N THR A 212 16.72 4.90 -2.55
CA THR A 212 17.64 5.91 -3.06
C THR A 212 18.99 5.93 -2.35
N ARG A 213 19.04 5.68 -1.04
CA ARG A 213 20.29 5.75 -0.25
C ARG A 213 21.33 4.68 -0.60
N CYS A 214 20.92 3.57 -1.24
CA CYS A 214 21.86 2.52 -1.67
C CYS A 214 22.49 2.79 -3.05
N LEU A 215 22.11 3.88 -3.76
CA LEU A 215 22.60 4.27 -5.08
C LEU A 215 23.79 5.21 -4.99
#